data_3becba1185c8bd339786262b5444da91
#
_entry.id   3becba1185c8bd339786262b5444da91
#
_cell.length_a   1.000
_cell.length_b   1.000
_cell.length_c   1.000
_cell.angle_alpha   90.00
_cell.angle_beta   90.00
_cell.angle_gamma   90.00
#
_symmetry.space_group_name_H-M   'P 1'
#
loop_
_entity.id
_entity.type
_entity.pdbx_description
1 polymer ?
#
loop_
_entity_poly.entity_id
_entity_poly.type
_entity_poly.pdbx_seq_one_letter_code
_entity_poly.pdbx_strand_id
1 'polypeptide(L)'
;MHFACDNALMTRQTQTRAANRAVGRADATHPVLTGPALGGLANALPPHVWFCVSAVFHYLGPAFAVLLFDQVGVLGMAWLRIATAALIFAPLTTPWRIFARAARAQRLVLLAFGACLAVMNCSFYLALERLPISLVAAIEFVGTIGVALVGLRSLRNFAALAVAVIGTLLLIDVKWSSDPLGVFWAFLNGALFVGYIVIGHRVAQAGYGIAGLGAAMAIAFVIVFPIGFREALPAFSSPQLFVAAIGVGICSSVIPYICDQLAMARLPRASFALMLSLLPLTATLIGIVVLRQMPGIPGCLGIAMVIAGVAMHKPMPQ
;
A
#
# COMPACT_ATOMS: atom_id res chain seq x y z
N MET A 1 29.17 53.19 4.32
CA MET A 1 29.25 51.75 4.06
C MET A 1 28.09 50.92 4.68
N HIS A 2 27.29 51.46 5.61
CA HIS A 2 26.15 50.80 6.25
C HIS A 2 24.87 50.77 5.38
N PHE A 3 24.61 51.76 4.53
CA PHE A 3 23.37 51.85 3.73
C PHE A 3 23.27 50.83 2.58
N ALA A 4 24.39 50.29 2.09
CA ALA A 4 24.39 49.31 1.01
C ALA A 4 24.08 47.88 1.48
N CYS A 5 24.36 47.57 2.75
CA CYS A 5 24.11 46.24 3.32
C CYS A 5 22.65 46.02 3.69
N ASP A 6 21.93 47.05 4.14
CA ASP A 6 20.50 46.95 4.48
C ASP A 6 19.60 46.79 3.24
N ASN A 7 19.96 47.44 2.13
CA ASN A 7 19.23 47.27 0.87
C ASN A 7 19.39 45.87 0.28
N ALA A 8 20.55 45.25 0.40
CA ALA A 8 20.76 43.87 -0.06
C ALA A 8 20.00 42.82 0.77
N LEU A 9 19.88 43.05 2.07
CA LEU A 9 19.09 42.21 2.98
C LEU A 9 17.58 42.33 2.75
N MET A 10 17.07 43.55 2.54
CA MET A 10 15.66 43.79 2.20
C MET A 10 15.27 43.19 0.83
N THR A 11 16.17 43.27 -0.16
CA THR A 11 15.92 42.70 -1.48
C THR A 11 15.90 41.17 -1.45
N ARG A 12 16.76 40.52 -0.65
CA ARG A 12 16.73 39.08 -0.41
C ARG A 12 15.47 38.63 0.32
N GLN A 13 15.03 39.36 1.34
CA GLN A 13 13.82 39.01 2.09
C GLN A 13 12.56 39.19 1.24
N THR A 14 12.50 40.21 0.38
CA THR A 14 11.40 40.38 -0.57
C THR A 14 11.40 39.33 -1.68
N GLN A 15 12.55 38.91 -2.18
CA GLN A 15 12.64 37.80 -3.15
C GLN A 15 12.27 36.44 -2.52
N THR A 16 12.69 36.19 -1.28
CA THR A 16 12.30 34.95 -0.57
C THR A 16 10.80 34.93 -0.24
N ARG A 17 10.21 36.08 0.13
CA ARG A 17 8.75 36.20 0.33
C ARG A 17 7.96 36.11 -0.97
N ALA A 18 8.50 36.63 -2.07
CA ALA A 18 7.88 36.48 -3.39
C ALA A 18 7.98 35.05 -3.90
N ALA A 19 9.11 34.38 -3.70
CA ALA A 19 9.30 32.96 -4.02
C ALA A 19 8.37 32.05 -3.17
N ASN A 20 8.26 32.31 -1.86
CA ASN A 20 7.34 31.57 -0.99
C ASN A 20 5.86 31.89 -1.30
N ARG A 21 5.52 33.12 -1.75
CA ARG A 21 4.17 33.42 -2.26
C ARG A 21 3.89 32.80 -3.63
N ALA A 22 4.89 32.65 -4.49
CA ALA A 22 4.76 31.95 -5.76
C ALA A 22 4.60 30.45 -5.57
N VAL A 23 5.35 29.85 -4.61
CA VAL A 23 5.18 28.45 -4.20
C VAL A 23 3.81 28.23 -3.54
N GLY A 24 3.35 29.13 -2.65
CA GLY A 24 2.04 29.04 -2.02
C GLY A 24 0.86 29.35 -2.97
N ARG A 25 1.08 30.05 -4.11
CA ARG A 25 0.07 30.25 -5.15
C ARG A 25 0.04 29.15 -6.20
N ALA A 26 1.17 28.47 -6.44
CA ALA A 26 1.19 27.27 -7.28
C ALA A 26 0.45 26.09 -6.63
N ASP A 27 0.36 26.07 -5.29
CA ASP A 27 -0.36 25.04 -4.52
C ASP A 27 -1.89 25.24 -4.51
N ALA A 28 -2.41 26.38 -4.98
CA ALA A 28 -3.83 26.72 -4.84
C ALA A 28 -4.70 26.48 -6.10
N THR A 29 -4.14 25.91 -7.18
CA THR A 29 -4.89 25.84 -8.48
C THR A 29 -4.95 24.47 -9.14
N HIS A 30 -4.73 23.37 -8.42
CA HIS A 30 -5.16 22.07 -8.90
C HIS A 30 -6.33 21.58 -8.01
N PRO A 31 -7.59 21.67 -8.47
CA PRO A 31 -8.67 20.91 -7.89
C PRO A 31 -8.38 19.44 -8.22
N VAL A 32 -7.54 18.81 -7.40
CA VAL A 32 -7.44 17.36 -7.37
C VAL A 32 -8.83 16.86 -7.04
N LEU A 33 -9.33 16.03 -7.91
CA LEU A 33 -10.63 15.38 -7.92
C LEU A 33 -10.95 14.66 -6.59
N THR A 34 -11.11 15.43 -5.55
CA THR A 34 -12.09 15.12 -4.52
C THR A 34 -13.37 15.74 -5.03
N GLY A 35 -14.17 14.99 -5.77
CA GLY A 35 -15.55 15.41 -6.00
C GLY A 35 -16.12 15.86 -4.65
N PRO A 36 -16.99 16.86 -4.57
CA PRO A 36 -17.48 17.43 -3.31
C PRO A 36 -17.98 16.37 -2.32
N ALA A 37 -18.42 15.22 -2.80
CA ALA A 37 -18.84 14.07 -2.00
C ALA A 37 -17.65 13.34 -1.31
N LEU A 38 -16.51 13.11 -2.01
CA LEU A 38 -15.35 12.44 -1.42
C LEU A 38 -14.56 13.37 -0.49
N GLY A 39 -14.52 14.67 -0.78
CA GLY A 39 -13.89 15.66 0.10
C GLY A 39 -14.64 15.82 1.43
N GLY A 40 -15.98 15.79 1.40
CA GLY A 40 -16.82 15.79 2.60
C GLY A 40 -16.62 14.53 3.44
N LEU A 41 -16.64 13.36 2.81
CA LEU A 41 -16.44 12.07 3.48
C LEU A 41 -15.00 11.95 4.04
N ALA A 42 -14.01 12.39 3.27
CA ALA A 42 -12.62 12.38 3.70
C ALA A 42 -12.43 13.19 5.00
N ASN A 43 -13.11 14.31 5.16
CA ASN A 43 -13.02 15.16 6.34
C ASN A 43 -13.92 14.70 7.50
N ALA A 44 -14.92 13.86 7.24
CA ALA A 44 -15.86 13.40 8.25
C ALA A 44 -15.26 12.40 9.24
N LEU A 45 -14.19 11.66 8.85
CA LEU A 45 -13.58 10.65 9.69
C LEU A 45 -12.10 10.96 9.97
N PRO A 46 -11.60 10.64 11.18
CA PRO A 46 -10.17 10.70 11.50
C PRO A 46 -9.36 9.80 10.55
N PRO A 47 -8.13 10.18 10.18
CA PRO A 47 -7.29 9.39 9.25
C PRO A 47 -6.97 7.98 9.78
N HIS A 48 -6.96 7.79 11.09
CA HIS A 48 -6.78 6.49 11.73
C HIS A 48 -7.94 5.51 11.44
N VAL A 49 -9.16 6.01 11.31
CA VAL A 49 -10.33 5.17 10.96
C VAL A 49 -10.20 4.67 9.53
N TRP A 50 -9.78 5.52 8.60
CA TRP A 50 -9.50 5.10 7.22
C TRP A 50 -8.45 4.00 7.17
N PHE A 51 -7.39 4.13 7.97
CA PHE A 51 -6.37 3.09 8.04
C PHE A 51 -6.91 1.77 8.62
N CYS A 52 -7.71 1.81 9.69
CA CYS A 52 -8.31 0.59 10.26
C CYS A 52 -9.20 -0.13 9.24
N VAL A 53 -10.01 0.61 8.47
CA VAL A 53 -10.81 0.05 7.38
C VAL A 53 -9.89 -0.57 6.33
N SER A 54 -8.85 0.14 5.90
CA SER A 54 -7.86 -0.40 4.97
C SER A 54 -7.24 -1.70 5.49
N ALA A 55 -6.78 -1.73 6.75
CA ALA A 55 -6.12 -2.89 7.34
C ALA A 55 -7.00 -4.15 7.32
N VAL A 56 -8.31 -4.00 7.61
CA VAL A 56 -9.24 -5.13 7.55
C VAL A 56 -9.42 -5.61 6.11
N PHE A 57 -9.74 -4.71 5.19
CA PHE A 57 -9.99 -5.07 3.80
C PHE A 57 -8.73 -5.52 3.05
N HIS A 58 -7.56 -5.09 3.48
CA HIS A 58 -6.27 -5.48 2.91
C HIS A 58 -6.04 -6.99 2.95
N TYR A 59 -6.57 -7.67 3.96
CA TYR A 59 -6.48 -9.13 4.06
C TYR A 59 -7.79 -9.87 3.87
N LEU A 60 -8.94 -9.23 4.14
CA LEU A 60 -10.25 -9.86 3.93
C LEU A 60 -10.51 -10.17 2.46
N GLY A 61 -10.24 -9.21 1.56
CA GLY A 61 -10.37 -9.43 0.12
C GLY A 61 -9.47 -10.54 -0.39
N PRO A 62 -8.15 -10.53 -0.13
CA PRO A 62 -7.25 -11.61 -0.48
C PRO A 62 -7.61 -12.97 0.14
N ALA A 63 -8.14 -13.02 1.36
CA ALA A 63 -8.61 -14.27 1.94
C ALA A 63 -9.75 -14.89 1.11
N PHE A 64 -10.69 -14.08 0.65
CA PHE A 64 -11.71 -14.56 -0.30
C PHE A 64 -11.12 -14.93 -1.65
N ALA A 65 -10.07 -14.25 -2.13
CA ALA A 65 -9.39 -14.63 -3.36
C ALA A 65 -8.78 -16.03 -3.29
N VAL A 66 -8.16 -16.37 -2.16
CA VAL A 66 -7.57 -17.71 -1.92
C VAL A 66 -8.61 -18.81 -2.12
N LEU A 67 -9.86 -18.58 -1.68
CA LEU A 67 -10.95 -19.55 -1.86
C LEU A 67 -11.38 -19.74 -3.34
N LEU A 68 -10.95 -18.84 -4.23
CA LEU A 68 -11.27 -18.88 -5.64
C LEU A 68 -10.09 -19.33 -6.52
N PHE A 69 -8.90 -19.54 -5.96
CA PHE A 69 -7.69 -19.87 -6.73
C PHE A 69 -7.84 -21.15 -7.55
N ASP A 70 -8.50 -22.17 -7.01
CA ASP A 70 -8.73 -23.44 -7.70
C ASP A 70 -9.65 -23.29 -8.94
N GLN A 71 -10.48 -22.25 -8.97
CA GLN A 71 -11.45 -22.03 -10.04
C GLN A 71 -10.97 -21.04 -11.11
N VAL A 72 -10.17 -20.04 -10.71
CA VAL A 72 -9.79 -18.93 -11.59
C VAL A 72 -8.29 -18.89 -11.86
N GLY A 73 -7.50 -19.58 -11.04
CA GLY A 73 -6.04 -19.44 -11.05
C GLY A 73 -5.53 -18.21 -10.29
N VAL A 74 -4.30 -18.30 -9.81
CA VAL A 74 -3.70 -17.31 -8.92
C VAL A 74 -3.45 -15.98 -9.62
N LEU A 75 -2.82 -16.03 -10.80
CA LEU A 75 -2.53 -14.85 -11.60
C LEU A 75 -3.80 -14.31 -12.28
N GLY A 76 -4.78 -15.16 -12.56
CA GLY A 76 -6.10 -14.77 -13.00
C GLY A 76 -6.82 -13.91 -11.95
N MET A 77 -6.79 -14.32 -10.69
CA MET A 77 -7.33 -13.52 -9.57
C MET A 77 -6.55 -12.23 -9.35
N ALA A 78 -5.21 -12.25 -9.49
CA ALA A 78 -4.39 -11.02 -9.43
C ALA A 78 -4.79 -10.04 -10.54
N TRP A 79 -5.00 -10.53 -11.75
CA TRP A 79 -5.46 -9.69 -12.86
C TRP A 79 -6.88 -9.16 -12.62
N LEU A 80 -7.85 -9.99 -12.22
CA LEU A 80 -9.24 -9.58 -11.98
C LEU A 80 -9.35 -8.49 -10.90
N ARG A 81 -8.58 -8.60 -9.82
CA ARG A 81 -8.57 -7.54 -8.78
C ARG A 81 -8.03 -6.22 -9.31
N ILE A 82 -6.94 -6.24 -10.12
CA ILE A 82 -6.36 -5.06 -10.73
C ILE A 82 -7.31 -4.50 -11.80
N ALA A 83 -7.90 -5.35 -12.63
CA ALA A 83 -8.87 -4.97 -13.65
C ALA A 83 -10.10 -4.29 -13.03
N THR A 84 -10.65 -4.86 -11.96
CA THR A 84 -11.77 -4.28 -11.22
C THR A 84 -11.42 -2.89 -10.68
N ALA A 85 -10.24 -2.75 -10.06
CA ALA A 85 -9.78 -1.46 -9.56
C ALA A 85 -9.56 -0.46 -10.70
N ALA A 86 -8.89 -0.85 -11.78
CA ALA A 86 -8.65 0.01 -12.93
C ALA A 86 -9.96 0.48 -13.59
N LEU A 87 -10.94 -0.41 -13.75
CA LEU A 87 -12.25 -0.09 -14.33
C LEU A 87 -13.05 0.86 -13.44
N ILE A 88 -13.01 0.69 -12.12
CA ILE A 88 -13.70 1.58 -11.18
C ILE A 88 -13.00 2.95 -11.11
N PHE A 89 -11.67 2.98 -11.07
CA PHE A 89 -10.93 4.24 -11.01
C PHE A 89 -10.94 5.00 -12.34
N ALA A 90 -10.99 4.33 -13.49
CA ALA A 90 -10.91 4.97 -14.80
C ALA A 90 -11.94 6.10 -15.02
N PRO A 91 -13.24 5.92 -14.77
CA PRO A 91 -14.21 7.00 -14.90
C PRO A 91 -14.06 8.09 -13.85
N LEU A 92 -13.61 7.74 -12.63
CA LEU A 92 -13.47 8.67 -11.52
C LEU A 92 -12.24 9.56 -11.65
N THR A 93 -11.15 9.04 -12.21
CA THR A 93 -9.84 9.70 -12.20
C THR A 93 -9.34 10.12 -13.57
N THR A 94 -9.97 9.63 -14.66
CA THR A 94 -9.57 9.92 -16.06
C THR A 94 -8.04 9.77 -16.25
N PRO A 95 -7.46 8.56 -16.05
CA PRO A 95 -6.02 8.33 -15.98
C PRO A 95 -5.25 8.81 -17.22
N TRP A 96 -5.86 8.72 -18.40
CA TRP A 96 -5.29 9.23 -19.68
C TRP A 96 -5.05 10.74 -19.65
N ARG A 97 -5.95 11.53 -19.03
CA ARG A 97 -5.78 12.99 -18.90
C ARG A 97 -4.67 13.33 -17.92
N ILE A 98 -4.57 12.59 -16.81
CA ILE A 98 -3.51 12.78 -15.83
C ILE A 98 -2.17 12.48 -16.48
N PHE A 99 -2.03 11.35 -17.16
CA PHE A 99 -0.80 10.94 -17.80
C PHE A 99 -0.39 11.91 -18.93
N ALA A 100 -1.34 12.40 -19.72
CA ALA A 100 -1.08 13.35 -20.79
C ALA A 100 -0.58 14.71 -20.25
N ARG A 101 -1.15 15.19 -19.13
CA ARG A 101 -0.80 16.49 -18.53
C ARG A 101 0.42 16.44 -17.60
N ALA A 102 0.78 15.26 -17.10
CA ALA A 102 1.91 15.09 -16.20
C ALA A 102 3.24 15.45 -16.89
N ALA A 103 4.12 16.14 -16.16
CA ALA A 103 5.50 16.39 -16.59
C ALA A 103 6.27 15.05 -16.73
N ARG A 104 7.35 15.03 -17.53
CA ARG A 104 8.11 13.80 -17.80
C ARG A 104 8.55 13.07 -16.53
N ALA A 105 9.04 13.81 -15.54
CA ALA A 105 9.43 13.24 -14.25
C ALA A 105 8.25 12.60 -13.52
N GLN A 106 7.08 13.23 -13.54
CA GLN A 106 5.86 12.71 -12.92
C GLN A 106 5.33 11.47 -13.64
N ARG A 107 5.41 11.43 -14.98
CA ARG A 107 5.06 10.22 -15.75
C ARG A 107 5.92 9.03 -15.34
N LEU A 108 7.22 9.23 -15.15
CA LEU A 108 8.12 8.17 -14.68
C LEU A 108 7.73 7.67 -13.28
N VAL A 109 7.35 8.57 -12.37
CA VAL A 109 6.85 8.18 -11.03
C VAL A 109 5.56 7.37 -11.13
N LEU A 110 4.61 7.78 -11.98
CA LEU A 110 3.36 7.05 -12.19
C LEU A 110 3.59 5.69 -12.85
N LEU A 111 4.51 5.60 -13.82
CA LEU A 111 4.91 4.33 -14.43
C LEU A 111 5.55 3.39 -13.40
N ALA A 112 6.49 3.90 -12.59
CA ALA A 112 7.11 3.13 -11.52
C ALA A 112 6.09 2.69 -10.47
N PHE A 113 5.10 3.53 -10.15
CA PHE A 113 4.03 3.19 -9.22
C PHE A 113 3.12 2.09 -9.77
N GLY A 114 2.71 2.19 -11.04
CA GLY A 114 1.91 1.15 -11.70
C GLY A 114 2.65 -0.17 -11.85
N ALA A 115 3.94 -0.15 -12.23
CA ALA A 115 4.77 -1.34 -12.30
C ALA A 115 4.97 -1.98 -10.92
N CYS A 116 5.22 -1.17 -9.89
CA CYS A 116 5.30 -1.63 -8.51
C CYS A 116 4.01 -2.33 -8.07
N LEU A 117 2.84 -1.72 -8.31
CA LEU A 117 1.55 -2.31 -8.01
C LEU A 117 1.28 -3.61 -8.78
N ALA A 118 1.66 -3.66 -10.06
CA ALA A 118 1.49 -4.84 -10.91
C ALA A 118 2.26 -6.04 -10.33
N VAL A 119 3.56 -5.88 -10.12
CA VAL A 119 4.42 -6.97 -9.63
C VAL A 119 4.10 -7.31 -8.18
N MET A 120 3.83 -6.30 -7.35
CA MET A 120 3.44 -6.49 -5.95
C MET A 120 2.17 -7.36 -5.82
N ASN A 121 1.12 -7.05 -6.58
CA ASN A 121 -0.12 -7.82 -6.51
C ASN A 121 0.04 -9.26 -7.01
N CYS A 122 0.84 -9.48 -8.06
CA CYS A 122 1.13 -10.83 -8.54
C CYS A 122 1.95 -11.63 -7.51
N SER A 123 3.05 -11.05 -7.00
CA SER A 123 3.90 -11.71 -6.01
C SER A 123 3.18 -11.99 -4.70
N PHE A 124 2.26 -11.09 -4.28
CA PHE A 124 1.42 -11.30 -3.11
C PHE A 124 0.52 -12.53 -3.24
N TYR A 125 -0.15 -12.69 -4.37
CA TYR A 125 -1.03 -13.85 -4.59
C TYR A 125 -0.25 -15.15 -4.79
N LEU A 126 0.90 -15.11 -5.48
CA LEU A 126 1.80 -16.25 -5.58
C LEU A 126 2.37 -16.68 -4.21
N ALA A 127 2.56 -15.72 -3.30
CA ALA A 127 2.92 -16.04 -1.91
C ALA A 127 1.73 -16.67 -1.16
N LEU A 128 0.50 -16.13 -1.30
CA LEU A 128 -0.70 -16.64 -0.63
C LEU A 128 -1.15 -18.02 -1.10
N GLU A 129 -0.82 -18.40 -2.35
CA GLU A 129 -1.03 -19.76 -2.85
C GLU A 129 -0.26 -20.80 -2.02
N ARG A 130 0.91 -20.40 -1.49
CA ARG A 130 1.90 -21.31 -0.90
C ARG A 130 2.04 -21.15 0.61
N LEU A 131 1.80 -19.95 1.14
CA LEU A 131 2.04 -19.60 2.52
C LEU A 131 0.78 -19.13 3.22
N PRO A 132 0.65 -19.35 4.54
CA PRO A 132 -0.40 -18.75 5.35
C PRO A 132 -0.37 -17.21 5.26
N ILE A 133 -1.55 -16.60 5.23
CA ILE A 133 -1.71 -15.14 5.10
C ILE A 133 -1.01 -14.36 6.25
N SER A 134 -0.98 -14.94 7.45
CA SER A 134 -0.29 -14.37 8.61
C SER A 134 1.23 -14.30 8.42
N LEU A 135 1.84 -15.30 7.76
CA LEU A 135 3.27 -15.30 7.46
C LEU A 135 3.61 -14.27 6.38
N VAL A 136 2.82 -14.19 5.32
CA VAL A 136 3.01 -13.18 4.27
C VAL A 136 2.92 -11.78 4.86
N ALA A 137 1.92 -11.51 5.72
CA ALA A 137 1.76 -10.26 6.43
C ALA A 137 2.93 -9.93 7.37
N ALA A 138 3.47 -10.93 8.07
CA ALA A 138 4.63 -10.74 8.94
C ALA A 138 5.88 -10.33 8.14
N ILE A 139 6.11 -10.93 6.97
CA ILE A 139 7.22 -10.58 6.08
C ILE A 139 7.06 -9.17 5.51
N GLU A 140 5.86 -8.81 5.03
CA GLU A 140 5.55 -7.45 4.58
C GLU A 140 5.85 -6.42 5.67
N PHE A 141 5.47 -6.75 6.89
CA PHE A 141 5.63 -5.84 8.02
C PHE A 141 7.10 -5.61 8.38
N VAL A 142 7.96 -6.62 8.36
CA VAL A 142 9.41 -6.46 8.59
C VAL A 142 10.02 -5.46 7.60
N GLY A 143 9.64 -5.52 6.33
CA GLY A 143 10.07 -4.54 5.32
C GLY A 143 9.67 -3.11 5.70
N THR A 144 8.43 -2.92 6.17
CA THR A 144 7.92 -1.59 6.54
C THR A 144 8.56 -1.02 7.81
N ILE A 145 8.88 -1.85 8.80
CA ILE A 145 9.67 -1.43 9.97
C ILE A 145 11.05 -0.94 9.53
N GLY A 146 11.71 -1.62 8.59
CA GLY A 146 12.99 -1.19 8.04
C GLY A 146 12.94 0.25 7.51
N VAL A 147 11.87 0.63 6.81
CA VAL A 147 11.67 2.02 6.35
C VAL A 147 11.43 2.99 7.50
N ALA A 148 10.66 2.60 8.49
CA ALA A 148 10.40 3.43 9.66
C ALA A 148 11.69 3.71 10.46
N LEU A 149 12.65 2.76 10.43
CA LEU A 149 13.93 2.87 11.16
C LEU A 149 14.98 3.72 10.46
N VAL A 150 14.94 3.87 9.14
CA VAL A 150 15.91 4.72 8.39
C VAL A 150 15.89 6.17 8.89
N GLY A 151 14.79 6.61 9.57
CA GLY A 151 14.67 7.93 10.21
C GLY A 151 14.94 7.98 11.72
N LEU A 152 15.08 6.83 12.42
CA LEU A 152 14.96 6.79 13.88
C LEU A 152 16.14 6.04 14.53
N ARG A 153 17.07 6.79 15.13
CA ARG A 153 18.24 6.25 15.85
C ARG A 153 17.96 6.07 17.35
N SER A 154 16.92 5.32 17.71
CA SER A 154 16.61 5.01 19.12
C SER A 154 16.90 3.54 19.40
N LEU A 155 17.63 3.25 20.50
CA LEU A 155 17.91 1.89 20.96
C LEU A 155 16.62 1.06 21.13
N ARG A 156 15.57 1.72 21.61
CA ARG A 156 14.23 1.10 21.76
C ARG A 156 13.64 0.64 20.41
N ASN A 157 13.79 1.44 19.37
CA ASN A 157 13.28 1.09 18.04
C ASN A 157 14.12 -0.01 17.39
N PHE A 158 15.43 -0.06 17.69
CA PHE A 158 16.27 -1.21 17.32
C PHE A 158 15.82 -2.50 18.01
N ALA A 159 15.51 -2.44 19.30
CA ALA A 159 14.98 -3.58 20.05
C ALA A 159 13.61 -4.01 19.48
N ALA A 160 12.74 -3.07 19.17
CA ALA A 160 11.45 -3.32 18.54
C ALA A 160 11.59 -4.06 17.20
N LEU A 161 12.53 -3.60 16.34
CA LEU A 161 12.85 -4.29 15.09
C LEU A 161 13.40 -5.68 15.33
N ALA A 162 14.37 -5.83 16.25
CA ALA A 162 14.97 -7.13 16.54
C ALA A 162 13.92 -8.15 16.98
N VAL A 163 13.00 -7.76 17.87
CA VAL A 163 11.90 -8.61 18.33
C VAL A 163 10.96 -8.99 17.16
N ALA A 164 10.60 -8.03 16.32
CA ALA A 164 9.75 -8.31 15.15
C ALA A 164 10.45 -9.21 14.12
N VAL A 165 11.75 -8.99 13.86
CA VAL A 165 12.55 -9.84 12.95
C VAL A 165 12.67 -11.26 13.50
N ILE A 166 12.99 -11.43 14.80
CA ILE A 166 13.08 -12.77 15.43
C ILE A 166 11.72 -13.46 15.33
N GLY A 167 10.61 -12.76 15.63
CA GLY A 167 9.26 -13.30 15.47
C GLY A 167 8.98 -13.77 14.04
N THR A 168 9.38 -12.98 13.05
CA THR A 168 9.23 -13.36 11.64
C THR A 168 10.12 -14.54 11.26
N LEU A 169 11.37 -14.59 11.74
CA LEU A 169 12.27 -15.73 11.52
C LEU A 169 11.70 -17.02 12.09
N LEU A 170 11.10 -16.99 13.28
CA LEU A 170 10.41 -18.14 13.86
C LEU A 170 9.25 -18.63 12.96
N LEU A 171 8.54 -17.70 12.30
CA LEU A 171 7.48 -18.05 11.35
C LEU A 171 8.03 -18.63 10.05
N ILE A 172 9.17 -18.12 9.58
CA ILE A 172 9.82 -18.54 8.33
C ILE A 172 10.51 -19.89 8.49
N ASP A 173 11.17 -20.15 9.61
CA ASP A 173 11.98 -21.37 9.80
C ASP A 173 11.16 -22.64 9.58
N VAL A 174 9.90 -22.65 10.01
CA VAL A 174 8.97 -23.77 9.76
C VAL A 174 8.60 -23.95 8.29
N LYS A 175 8.64 -22.90 7.48
CA LYS A 175 8.17 -22.90 6.08
C LYS A 175 9.28 -22.83 5.04
N TRP A 176 10.47 -22.30 5.40
CA TRP A 176 11.61 -22.21 4.47
C TRP A 176 12.03 -23.59 3.95
N SER A 177 12.04 -24.60 4.82
CA SER A 177 12.37 -25.96 4.45
C SER A 177 11.31 -26.64 3.59
N SER A 178 10.05 -26.15 3.60
CA SER A 178 8.92 -26.76 2.90
C SER A 178 8.55 -26.06 1.59
N ASP A 179 8.68 -24.72 1.52
CA ASP A 179 8.32 -23.94 0.31
C ASP A 179 9.18 -22.67 0.15
N PRO A 180 10.43 -22.78 -0.31
CA PRO A 180 11.31 -21.63 -0.50
C PRO A 180 10.80 -20.65 -1.56
N LEU A 181 10.03 -21.15 -2.55
CA LEU A 181 9.49 -20.30 -3.61
C LEU A 181 8.38 -19.37 -3.06
N GLY A 182 7.51 -19.89 -2.18
CA GLY A 182 6.52 -19.08 -1.50
C GLY A 182 7.17 -17.98 -0.65
N VAL A 183 8.24 -18.31 0.06
CA VAL A 183 9.02 -17.35 0.85
C VAL A 183 9.68 -16.29 -0.04
N PHE A 184 10.23 -16.68 -1.19
CA PHE A 184 10.77 -15.74 -2.18
C PHE A 184 9.70 -14.72 -2.64
N TRP A 185 8.51 -15.21 -3.00
CA TRP A 185 7.42 -14.34 -3.42
C TRP A 185 6.96 -13.39 -2.29
N ALA A 186 6.93 -13.88 -1.05
CA ALA A 186 6.57 -13.05 0.10
C ALA A 186 7.59 -11.93 0.36
N PHE A 187 8.89 -12.21 0.26
CA PHE A 187 9.94 -11.18 0.38
C PHE A 187 9.91 -10.17 -0.78
N LEU A 188 9.72 -10.65 -2.01
CA LEU A 188 9.57 -9.76 -3.17
C LEU A 188 8.36 -8.85 -2.99
N ASN A 189 7.22 -9.40 -2.57
CA ASN A 189 6.03 -8.62 -2.25
C ASN A 189 6.31 -7.60 -1.14
N GLY A 190 6.94 -8.00 -0.04
CA GLY A 190 7.31 -7.09 1.06
C GLY A 190 8.20 -5.93 0.62
N ALA A 191 9.21 -6.19 -0.22
CA ALA A 191 10.07 -5.15 -0.80
C ALA A 191 9.28 -4.18 -1.70
N LEU A 192 8.38 -4.72 -2.52
CA LEU A 192 7.50 -3.92 -3.38
C LEU A 192 6.44 -3.15 -2.58
N PHE A 193 5.97 -3.70 -1.45
CA PHE A 193 5.07 -3.00 -0.54
C PHE A 193 5.74 -1.78 0.10
N VAL A 194 7.02 -1.89 0.45
CA VAL A 194 7.83 -0.72 0.84
C VAL A 194 7.90 0.30 -0.31
N GLY A 195 8.15 -0.16 -1.53
CA GLY A 195 8.10 0.69 -2.73
C GLY A 195 6.75 1.40 -2.89
N TYR A 196 5.65 0.66 -2.73
CA TYR A 196 4.28 1.19 -2.74
C TYR A 196 4.09 2.33 -1.73
N ILE A 197 4.54 2.14 -0.48
CA ILE A 197 4.42 3.17 0.57
C ILE A 197 5.23 4.42 0.20
N VAL A 198 6.47 4.25 -0.25
CA VAL A 198 7.36 5.38 -0.59
C VAL A 198 6.84 6.15 -1.80
N ILE A 199 6.47 5.45 -2.88
CA ILE A 199 6.00 6.08 -4.12
C ILE A 199 4.57 6.62 -3.91
N GLY A 200 3.69 5.84 -3.28
CA GLY A 200 2.31 6.23 -2.98
C GLY A 200 2.24 7.49 -2.12
N HIS A 201 3.11 7.57 -1.10
CA HIS A 201 3.20 8.78 -0.28
C HIS A 201 3.69 10.01 -1.09
N ARG A 202 4.66 9.83 -1.98
CA ARG A 202 5.09 10.91 -2.90
C ARG A 202 3.96 11.36 -3.82
N VAL A 203 3.19 10.42 -4.37
CA VAL A 203 2.04 10.70 -5.24
C VAL A 203 0.94 11.42 -4.47
N ALA A 204 0.64 10.99 -3.23
CA ALA A 204 -0.35 11.62 -2.37
C ALA A 204 0.06 13.05 -1.98
N GLN A 205 1.32 13.27 -1.58
CA GLN A 205 1.84 14.57 -1.19
C GLN A 205 1.99 15.54 -2.39
N ALA A 206 2.20 15.02 -3.60
CA ALA A 206 2.21 15.83 -4.82
C ALA A 206 0.80 16.25 -5.29
N GLY A 207 -0.25 15.95 -4.51
CA GLY A 207 -1.61 16.32 -4.82
C GLY A 207 -2.31 15.41 -5.83
N TYR A 208 -1.66 14.33 -6.29
CA TYR A 208 -2.30 13.37 -7.21
C TYR A 208 -3.19 12.34 -6.50
N GLY A 209 -2.89 11.99 -5.24
CA GLY A 209 -3.72 11.11 -4.40
C GLY A 209 -4.40 9.97 -5.14
N ILE A 210 -5.73 9.91 -5.00
CA ILE A 210 -6.58 8.89 -5.67
C ILE A 210 -6.47 8.95 -7.20
N ALA A 211 -6.26 10.13 -7.77
CA ALA A 211 -6.12 10.29 -9.22
C ALA A 211 -4.83 9.66 -9.75
N GLY A 212 -3.73 9.84 -9.01
CA GLY A 212 -2.45 9.18 -9.31
C GLY A 212 -2.52 7.67 -9.12
N LEU A 213 -3.25 7.19 -8.11
CA LEU A 213 -3.53 5.78 -7.90
C LEU A 213 -4.32 5.19 -9.09
N GLY A 214 -5.35 5.89 -9.58
CA GLY A 214 -6.12 5.44 -10.75
C GLY A 214 -5.26 5.31 -12.01
N ALA A 215 -4.33 6.27 -12.23
CA ALA A 215 -3.37 6.18 -13.32
C ALA A 215 -2.41 4.97 -13.14
N ALA A 216 -1.92 4.74 -11.92
CA ALA A 216 -1.06 3.60 -11.62
C ALA A 216 -1.80 2.26 -11.77
N MET A 217 -3.09 2.18 -11.38
CA MET A 217 -3.90 0.97 -11.59
C MET A 217 -4.16 0.68 -13.07
N ALA A 218 -4.38 1.71 -13.90
CA ALA A 218 -4.51 1.54 -15.34
C ALA A 218 -3.19 1.01 -15.96
N ILE A 219 -2.04 1.49 -15.51
CA ILE A 219 -0.74 0.98 -15.93
C ILE A 219 -0.55 -0.47 -15.45
N ALA A 220 -0.86 -0.77 -14.20
CA ALA A 220 -0.78 -2.12 -13.64
C ALA A 220 -1.67 -3.10 -14.43
N PHE A 221 -2.88 -2.69 -14.79
CA PHE A 221 -3.79 -3.48 -15.62
C PHE A 221 -3.16 -3.86 -16.96
N VAL A 222 -2.54 -2.92 -17.65
CA VAL A 222 -1.86 -3.18 -18.94
C VAL A 222 -0.68 -4.14 -18.76
N ILE A 223 0.11 -3.98 -17.68
CA ILE A 223 1.28 -4.85 -17.42
C ILE A 223 0.87 -6.28 -17.10
N VAL A 224 -0.19 -6.47 -16.28
CA VAL A 224 -0.62 -7.82 -15.83
C VAL A 224 -1.52 -8.51 -16.85
N PHE A 225 -2.10 -7.77 -17.82
CA PHE A 225 -2.99 -8.32 -18.82
C PHE A 225 -2.42 -9.57 -19.55
N PRO A 226 -1.21 -9.54 -20.13
CA PRO A 226 -0.67 -10.71 -20.85
C PRO A 226 -0.40 -11.91 -19.96
N ILE A 227 -0.22 -11.68 -18.64
CA ILE A 227 0.15 -12.71 -17.67
C ILE A 227 -1.09 -13.39 -17.10
N GLY A 228 -2.10 -12.61 -16.65
CA GLY A 228 -3.21 -13.12 -15.87
C GLY A 228 -4.52 -13.30 -16.64
N PHE A 229 -4.69 -12.66 -17.79
CA PHE A 229 -5.96 -12.68 -18.52
C PHE A 229 -6.42 -14.08 -18.91
N ARG A 230 -5.48 -14.93 -19.36
CA ARG A 230 -5.79 -16.30 -19.77
C ARG A 230 -6.32 -17.16 -18.62
N GLU A 231 -5.70 -17.03 -17.45
CA GLU A 231 -6.16 -17.71 -16.24
C GLU A 231 -7.47 -17.15 -15.70
N ALA A 232 -7.78 -15.88 -16.00
CA ALA A 232 -9.02 -15.24 -15.57
C ALA A 232 -10.26 -15.68 -16.40
N LEU A 233 -10.08 -16.31 -17.57
CA LEU A 233 -11.18 -16.70 -18.47
C LEU A 233 -12.30 -17.52 -17.79
N PRO A 234 -12.00 -18.48 -16.89
CA PRO A 234 -13.07 -19.24 -16.20
C PRO A 234 -14.03 -18.35 -15.40
N ALA A 235 -13.55 -17.19 -14.90
CA ALA A 235 -14.44 -16.27 -14.17
C ALA A 235 -15.58 -15.74 -15.03
N PHE A 236 -15.41 -15.65 -16.35
CA PHE A 236 -16.42 -15.14 -17.28
C PHE A 236 -17.45 -16.22 -17.69
N SER A 237 -17.21 -17.49 -17.37
CA SER A 237 -18.11 -18.60 -17.70
C SER A 237 -19.28 -18.76 -16.70
N SER A 238 -19.15 -18.21 -15.48
CA SER A 238 -20.16 -18.28 -14.43
C SER A 238 -20.45 -16.88 -13.87
N PRO A 239 -21.70 -16.40 -13.93
CA PRO A 239 -22.07 -15.11 -13.35
C PRO A 239 -21.74 -15.01 -11.85
N GLN A 240 -21.90 -16.11 -11.11
CA GLN A 240 -21.60 -16.15 -9.68
C GLN A 240 -20.09 -15.97 -9.43
N LEU A 241 -19.26 -16.66 -10.20
CA LEU A 241 -17.81 -16.57 -10.10
C LEU A 241 -17.30 -15.18 -10.51
N PHE A 242 -17.91 -14.61 -11.56
CA PHE A 242 -17.59 -13.25 -12.00
C PHE A 242 -17.92 -12.20 -10.93
N VAL A 243 -19.13 -12.27 -10.36
CA VAL A 243 -19.53 -11.36 -9.27
C VAL A 243 -18.64 -11.52 -8.04
N ALA A 244 -18.30 -12.77 -7.67
CA ALA A 244 -17.38 -13.03 -6.57
C ALA A 244 -15.97 -12.43 -6.83
N ALA A 245 -15.45 -12.60 -8.05
CA ALA A 245 -14.15 -12.04 -8.43
C ALA A 245 -14.14 -10.51 -8.43
N ILE A 246 -15.20 -9.85 -8.90
CA ILE A 246 -15.36 -8.40 -8.79
C ILE A 246 -15.45 -7.99 -7.32
N GLY A 247 -16.22 -8.70 -6.49
CA GLY A 247 -16.31 -8.45 -5.06
C GLY A 247 -14.95 -8.52 -4.38
N VAL A 248 -14.15 -9.54 -4.70
CA VAL A 248 -12.76 -9.64 -4.26
C VAL A 248 -11.95 -8.42 -4.72
N GLY A 249 -12.06 -8.02 -5.98
CA GLY A 249 -11.34 -6.85 -6.52
C GLY A 249 -11.69 -5.55 -5.78
N ILE A 250 -12.96 -5.33 -5.46
CA ILE A 250 -13.42 -4.17 -4.69
C ILE A 250 -12.85 -4.23 -3.26
N CYS A 251 -13.04 -5.36 -2.58
CA CYS A 251 -12.59 -5.53 -1.20
C CYS A 251 -11.06 -5.48 -1.06
N SER A 252 -10.32 -6.05 -2.01
CA SER A 252 -8.87 -6.18 -1.90
C SER A 252 -8.07 -5.01 -2.50
N SER A 253 -8.67 -4.22 -3.38
CA SER A 253 -7.95 -3.14 -4.06
C SER A 253 -8.65 -1.78 -3.99
N VAL A 254 -9.96 -1.71 -4.29
CA VAL A 254 -10.63 -0.40 -4.35
C VAL A 254 -10.72 0.22 -2.96
N ILE A 255 -11.29 -0.51 -2.02
CA ILE A 255 -11.49 -0.01 -0.64
C ILE A 255 -10.16 0.27 0.05
N PRO A 256 -9.22 -0.70 0.19
CA PRO A 256 -8.00 -0.43 0.94
C PRO A 256 -7.15 0.66 0.31
N TYR A 257 -7.00 0.69 -1.01
CA TYR A 257 -6.15 1.69 -1.64
C TYR A 257 -6.72 3.12 -1.59
N ILE A 258 -8.05 3.28 -1.66
CA ILE A 258 -8.67 4.59 -1.38
C ILE A 258 -8.40 5.01 0.06
N CYS A 259 -8.64 4.11 1.01
CA CYS A 259 -8.43 4.37 2.42
C CYS A 259 -6.95 4.70 2.73
N ASP A 260 -6.01 3.97 2.13
CA ASP A 260 -4.58 4.23 2.25
C ASP A 260 -4.20 5.62 1.72
N GLN A 261 -4.69 6.00 0.53
CA GLN A 261 -4.42 7.32 -0.03
C GLN A 261 -5.00 8.44 0.82
N LEU A 262 -6.19 8.26 1.39
CA LEU A 262 -6.80 9.21 2.31
C LEU A 262 -6.02 9.33 3.63
N ALA A 263 -5.51 8.21 4.13
CA ALA A 263 -4.67 8.18 5.32
C ALA A 263 -3.28 8.79 5.05
N MET A 264 -2.61 8.38 3.96
CA MET A 264 -1.29 8.88 3.56
C MET A 264 -1.27 10.39 3.27
N ALA A 265 -2.37 10.94 2.75
CA ALA A 265 -2.48 12.38 2.48
C ALA A 265 -2.49 13.22 3.76
N ARG A 266 -2.89 12.63 4.90
CA ARG A 266 -3.12 13.34 6.17
C ARG A 266 -2.18 12.92 7.29
N LEU A 267 -1.57 11.73 7.20
CA LEU A 267 -0.66 11.21 8.20
C LEU A 267 0.80 11.40 7.77
N PRO A 268 1.70 11.78 8.68
CA PRO A 268 3.12 11.66 8.47
C PRO A 268 3.51 10.21 8.18
N ARG A 269 4.58 10.00 7.38
CA ARG A 269 5.06 8.64 7.02
C ARG A 269 5.29 7.74 8.23
N ALA A 270 5.87 8.31 9.29
CA ALA A 270 6.16 7.57 10.52
C ALA A 270 4.88 7.08 11.21
N SER A 271 3.84 7.91 11.26
CA SER A 271 2.54 7.53 11.86
C SER A 271 1.82 6.48 11.01
N PHE A 272 1.86 6.63 9.68
CA PHE A 272 1.29 5.64 8.77
C PHE A 272 2.04 4.29 8.90
N ALA A 273 3.37 4.30 8.90
CA ALA A 273 4.18 3.11 9.09
C ALA A 273 3.94 2.43 10.45
N LEU A 274 3.71 3.22 11.52
CA LEU A 274 3.34 2.66 12.82
C LEU A 274 2.00 1.93 12.76
N MET A 275 1.02 2.50 12.07
CA MET A 275 -0.31 1.89 11.95
C MET A 275 -0.30 0.60 11.12
N LEU A 276 0.65 0.45 10.17
CA LEU A 276 0.87 -0.81 9.43
C LEU A 276 1.14 -2.00 10.36
N SER A 277 1.47 -1.74 11.61
CA SER A 277 1.62 -2.74 12.64
C SER A 277 0.36 -3.53 12.97
N LEU A 278 -0.80 -3.00 12.63
CA LEU A 278 -2.06 -3.71 12.76
C LEU A 278 -2.23 -4.80 11.69
N LEU A 279 -1.48 -4.73 10.59
CA LEU A 279 -1.60 -5.65 9.47
C LEU A 279 -1.36 -7.13 9.84
N PRO A 280 -0.27 -7.51 10.56
CA PRO A 280 -0.08 -8.90 10.97
C PRO A 280 -1.19 -9.42 11.89
N LEU A 281 -1.73 -8.57 12.76
CA LEU A 281 -2.85 -8.93 13.63
C LEU A 281 -4.12 -9.18 12.82
N THR A 282 -4.48 -8.27 11.92
CA THR A 282 -5.67 -8.42 11.07
C THR A 282 -5.53 -9.62 10.13
N ALA A 283 -4.34 -9.85 9.54
CA ALA A 283 -4.06 -11.01 8.71
C ALA A 283 -4.23 -12.32 9.48
N THR A 284 -3.76 -12.38 10.72
CA THR A 284 -3.91 -13.58 11.57
C THR A 284 -5.37 -13.84 11.89
N LEU A 285 -6.10 -12.82 12.33
CA LEU A 285 -7.52 -12.96 12.64
C LEU A 285 -8.34 -13.41 11.43
N ILE A 286 -8.09 -12.81 10.27
CA ILE A 286 -8.77 -13.16 9.02
C ILE A 286 -8.36 -14.55 8.55
N GLY A 287 -7.08 -14.91 8.66
CA GLY A 287 -6.57 -16.25 8.35
C GLY A 287 -7.28 -17.34 9.18
N ILE A 288 -7.47 -17.11 10.48
CA ILE A 288 -8.20 -18.03 11.35
C ILE A 288 -9.69 -18.10 10.98
N VAL A 289 -10.34 -16.95 10.85
CA VAL A 289 -11.81 -16.89 10.69
C VAL A 289 -12.26 -17.33 9.30
N VAL A 290 -11.58 -16.84 8.24
CA VAL A 290 -11.99 -17.06 6.85
C VAL A 290 -11.35 -18.32 6.26
N LEU A 291 -10.02 -18.47 6.44
CA LEU A 291 -9.24 -19.54 5.82
C LEU A 291 -9.05 -20.76 6.73
N ARG A 292 -9.50 -20.67 8.00
CA ARG A 292 -9.30 -21.71 9.03
C ARG A 292 -7.83 -22.11 9.21
N GLN A 293 -6.92 -21.19 8.96
CA GLN A 293 -5.48 -21.37 9.13
C GLN A 293 -5.13 -21.23 10.60
N MET A 294 -5.13 -22.34 11.35
CA MET A 294 -4.74 -22.33 12.75
C MET A 294 -3.21 -22.34 12.87
N PRO A 295 -2.59 -21.28 13.45
CA PRO A 295 -1.16 -21.26 13.67
C PRO A 295 -0.78 -22.27 14.75
N GLY A 296 0.27 -23.07 14.51
CA GLY A 296 0.87 -23.90 15.55
C GLY A 296 1.52 -23.05 16.67
N ILE A 297 2.00 -23.69 17.73
CA ILE A 297 2.62 -23.00 18.87
C ILE A 297 3.76 -22.06 18.43
N PRO A 298 4.72 -22.47 17.56
CA PRO A 298 5.75 -21.56 17.04
C PRO A 298 5.17 -20.37 16.27
N GLY A 299 4.09 -20.63 15.51
CA GLY A 299 3.37 -19.58 14.79
C GLY A 299 2.74 -18.55 15.72
N CYS A 300 2.09 -18.99 16.78
CA CYS A 300 1.52 -18.07 17.79
C CYS A 300 2.60 -17.23 18.47
N LEU A 301 3.74 -17.84 18.83
CA LEU A 301 4.88 -17.13 19.42
C LEU A 301 5.46 -16.10 18.44
N GLY A 302 5.69 -16.48 17.18
CA GLY A 302 6.20 -15.58 16.15
C GLY A 302 5.28 -14.38 15.93
N ILE A 303 3.97 -14.60 15.81
CA ILE A 303 2.97 -13.53 15.66
C ILE A 303 2.97 -12.62 16.92
N ALA A 304 2.98 -13.20 18.12
CA ALA A 304 3.02 -12.44 19.37
C ALA A 304 4.29 -11.54 19.44
N MET A 305 5.44 -12.06 19.01
CA MET A 305 6.68 -11.29 18.96
C MET A 305 6.63 -10.17 17.93
N VAL A 306 6.07 -10.40 16.74
CA VAL A 306 5.86 -9.34 15.74
C VAL A 306 4.97 -8.24 16.34
N ILE A 307 3.84 -8.58 16.93
CA ILE A 307 2.94 -7.62 17.56
C ILE A 307 3.63 -6.86 18.71
N ALA A 308 4.41 -7.57 19.56
CA ALA A 308 5.16 -6.95 20.65
C ALA A 308 6.23 -5.98 20.12
N GLY A 309 6.99 -6.35 19.10
CA GLY A 309 7.96 -5.49 18.45
C GLY A 309 7.34 -4.20 17.95
N VAL A 310 6.15 -4.31 17.38
CA VAL A 310 5.36 -3.16 16.94
C VAL A 310 4.92 -2.28 18.10
N ALA A 311 4.34 -2.87 19.13
CA ALA A 311 3.86 -2.13 20.30
C ALA A 311 5.02 -1.41 21.04
N MET A 312 6.23 -1.94 20.94
CA MET A 312 7.45 -1.32 21.48
C MET A 312 7.92 -0.10 20.68
N HIS A 313 7.56 -0.01 19.42
CA HIS A 313 7.99 1.10 18.55
C HIS A 313 7.34 2.42 19.01
N LYS A 314 8.16 3.46 19.21
CA LYS A 314 7.68 4.83 19.45
C LYS A 314 8.08 5.74 18.30
N PRO A 315 7.13 6.42 17.67
CA PRO A 315 7.47 7.52 16.76
C PRO A 315 8.15 8.62 17.58
N MET A 316 9.25 9.20 17.05
CA MET A 316 9.82 10.40 17.66
C MET A 316 8.96 11.62 17.32
N PRO A 317 8.77 12.55 18.26
CA PRO A 317 8.17 13.84 17.93
C PRO A 317 9.05 14.54 16.89
N GLN A 318 8.40 15.09 15.87
CA GLN A 318 9.02 15.96 14.86
C GLN A 318 9.37 17.31 15.44
#